data_234aed03e5078128acff1af9b0e15e6e
#
_entry.id   234aed03e5078128acff1af9b0e15e6e
#
_cell.length_a   1.000
_cell.length_b   1.000
_cell.length_c   1.000
_cell.angle_alpha   90.00
_cell.angle_beta   90.00
_cell.angle_gamma   90.00
#
_symmetry.space_group_name_H-M   'P 1'
#
loop_
_entity.id
_entity.type
_entity.pdbx_description
1 polymer ?
#
loop_
_entity_poly.entity_id
_entity_poly.type
_entity_poly.pdbx_seq_one_letter_code
_entity_poly.pdbx_strand_id
1 'polypeptide(L)' 'MATTTRFTDEKAPCGRIVDGEHFRDQDDEGLVIDHVRYACGCESVRGEFHDGSVHRRVVHHNGKVVADEREQGG' A
#
# COMPACT_ATOMS: atom_id res chain seq x y z
N MET A 1 1.00 16.28 0.42
CA MET A 1 1.42 16.16 1.82
C MET A 1 1.56 14.68 2.16
N ALA A 2 2.65 14.33 2.82
CA ALA A 2 2.88 12.95 3.25
C ALA A 2 2.46 12.81 4.71
N THR A 3 1.74 11.74 5.02
CA THR A 3 1.29 11.42 6.37
C THR A 3 1.73 10.01 6.71
N THR A 4 2.29 9.83 7.90
CA THR A 4 2.70 8.52 8.40
C THR A 4 1.87 8.19 9.62
N THR A 5 1.24 7.01 9.62
CA THR A 5 0.45 6.51 10.72
C THR A 5 0.93 5.12 11.09
N ARG A 6 1.05 4.84 12.38
CA ARG A 6 1.38 3.50 12.87
C ARG A 6 0.12 2.75 13.24
N PHE A 7 0.13 1.46 12.96
CA PHE A 7 -0.95 0.56 13.37
C PHE A 7 -0.39 -0.64 14.11
N THR A 8 -1.25 -1.29 14.89
CA THR A 8 -0.90 -2.50 15.64
C THR A 8 -1.95 -3.57 15.37
N ASP A 9 -1.54 -4.84 15.51
CA ASP A 9 -2.44 -6.00 15.43
C ASP A 9 -3.22 -6.07 14.10
N GLU A 10 -2.55 -5.77 13.00
CA GLU A 10 -3.11 -5.88 11.66
C GLU A 10 -2.64 -7.15 10.98
N LYS A 11 -3.51 -7.74 10.18
CA LYS A 11 -3.18 -8.94 9.42
C LYS A 11 -2.36 -8.56 8.18
N ALA A 12 -1.13 -9.06 8.13
CA ALA A 12 -0.25 -8.87 6.98
C ALA A 12 -0.65 -9.80 5.82
N PRO A 13 -0.17 -9.53 4.59
CA PRO A 13 -0.45 -10.40 3.44
C PRO A 13 0.01 -11.83 3.62
N CYS A 14 1.03 -12.06 4.45
CA CYS A 14 1.51 -13.41 4.77
C CYS A 14 0.63 -14.15 5.79
N GLY A 15 -0.39 -13.49 6.35
CA GLY A 15 -1.30 -14.06 7.34
C GLY A 15 -0.92 -13.82 8.79
N ARG A 16 0.20 -13.19 9.06
CA ARG A 16 0.64 -12.87 10.42
C ARG A 16 -0.05 -11.60 10.94
N ILE A 17 -0.30 -11.57 12.24
CA ILE A 17 -0.77 -10.36 12.89
C ILE A 17 0.45 -9.60 13.39
N VAL A 18 0.70 -8.42 12.84
CA VAL A 18 1.91 -7.64 13.11
C VAL A 18 1.57 -6.14 13.19
N ASP A 19 2.52 -5.40 13.70
CA ASP A 19 2.47 -3.94 13.65
C ASP A 19 2.99 -3.46 12.30
N GLY A 20 2.81 -2.19 12.01
CA GLY A 20 3.34 -1.61 10.78
C GLY A 20 3.15 -0.11 10.71
N GLU A 21 3.45 0.41 9.53
CA GLU A 21 3.31 1.83 9.25
C GLU A 21 2.56 2.01 7.94
N HIS A 22 1.73 3.04 7.91
CA HIS A 22 0.99 3.44 6.73
C HIS A 22 1.45 4.83 6.31
N PHE A 23 1.99 4.93 5.09
CA PHE A 23 2.36 6.19 4.47
C PHE A 23 1.30 6.59 3.48
N ARG A 24 0.86 7.82 3.56
CA ARG A 24 -0.03 8.37 2.56
C ARG A 24 0.60 9.63 1.99
N ASP A 25 0.79 9.65 0.68
CA ASP A 25 1.29 10.82 -0.03
C ASP A 25 0.24 11.26 -1.03
N GLN A 26 0.00 12.56 -1.08
CA GLN A 26 -1.04 13.15 -1.90
C GLN A 26 -0.51 14.45 -2.49
N ASP A 27 -0.59 14.58 -3.81
CA ASP A 27 -0.19 15.80 -4.47
C ASP A 27 -1.40 16.71 -4.77
N ASP A 28 -1.13 17.90 -5.32
CA ASP A 28 -2.16 18.88 -5.64
C ASP A 28 -2.99 18.51 -6.87
N GLU A 29 -2.55 17.52 -7.64
CA GLU A 29 -3.19 17.10 -8.88
C GLU A 29 -4.13 15.90 -8.71
N GLY A 30 -4.25 15.40 -7.49
CA GLY A 30 -5.13 14.28 -7.17
C GLY A 30 -4.45 12.91 -7.19
N LEU A 31 -3.13 12.87 -7.32
CA LEU A 31 -2.38 11.62 -7.16
C LEU A 31 -2.32 11.26 -5.68
N VAL A 32 -2.81 10.08 -5.34
CA VAL A 32 -2.76 9.56 -3.96
C VAL A 32 -1.99 8.25 -3.98
N ILE A 33 -0.98 8.15 -3.14
CA ILE A 33 -0.20 6.92 -2.97
C ILE A 33 -0.29 6.48 -1.51
N ASP A 34 -0.78 5.27 -1.30
CA ASP A 34 -0.82 4.64 0.01
C ASP A 34 0.20 3.51 0.03
N HIS A 35 1.13 3.56 0.96
CA HIS A 35 2.15 2.53 1.14
C HIS A 35 2.06 2.00 2.56
N VAL A 36 1.84 0.70 2.70
CA VAL A 36 1.77 0.03 4.00
C VAL A 36 2.98 -0.88 4.13
N ARG A 37 3.70 -0.72 5.23
CA ARG A 37 4.85 -1.56 5.56
C ARG A 37 4.56 -2.32 6.84
N TYR A 38 4.63 -3.63 6.77
CA TYR A 38 4.38 -4.51 7.91
C TYR A 38 5.68 -4.91 8.59
N ALA A 39 5.64 -5.09 9.91
CA ALA A 39 6.82 -5.44 10.70
C ALA A 39 7.45 -6.78 10.28
N CYS A 40 6.68 -7.67 9.70
CA CYS A 40 7.18 -8.94 9.16
C CYS A 40 7.97 -8.79 7.86
N GLY A 41 7.97 -7.60 7.25
CA GLY A 41 8.64 -7.34 5.98
C GLY A 41 7.73 -7.30 4.76
N CYS A 42 6.45 -7.62 4.91
CA CYS A 42 5.48 -7.49 3.83
C CYS A 42 5.20 -6.01 3.53
N GLU A 43 4.82 -5.72 2.29
CA GLU A 43 4.48 -4.38 1.86
C GLU A 43 3.26 -4.39 0.96
N SER A 44 2.45 -3.36 1.06
CA SER A 44 1.31 -3.14 0.17
C SER A 44 1.35 -1.70 -0.33
N VAL A 45 1.23 -1.53 -1.64
CA VAL A 45 1.24 -0.20 -2.27
C VAL A 45 -0.03 -0.05 -3.09
N ARG A 46 -0.68 1.09 -2.93
CA ARG A 46 -1.84 1.44 -3.75
C ARG A 46 -1.65 2.85 -4.26
N GLY A 47 -1.71 3.01 -5.58
CA GLY A 47 -1.65 4.31 -6.23
C GLY A 47 -2.97 4.62 -6.91
N GLU A 48 -3.51 5.79 -6.65
CA GLU A 48 -4.69 6.29 -7.34
C GLU A 48 -4.30 7.54 -8.12
N PHE A 49 -4.45 7.49 -9.43
CA PHE A 49 -4.03 8.55 -10.33
C PHE A 49 -5.19 9.49 -10.66
N HIS A 50 -4.86 10.72 -11.06
CA HIS A 50 -5.87 11.74 -11.36
C HIS A 50 -6.72 11.44 -12.61
N ASP A 51 -6.31 10.48 -13.43
CA ASP A 51 -7.12 9.99 -14.55
C ASP A 51 -8.13 8.92 -14.16
N GLY A 52 -8.19 8.56 -12.86
CA GLY A 52 -9.09 7.56 -12.33
C GLY A 52 -8.53 6.15 -12.32
N SER A 53 -7.30 5.94 -12.83
CA SER A 53 -6.67 4.61 -12.76
C SER A 53 -6.16 4.30 -11.36
N VAL A 54 -6.20 3.02 -10.98
CA VAL A 54 -5.73 2.55 -9.69
C VAL A 54 -4.73 1.42 -9.91
N HIS A 55 -3.60 1.50 -9.23
CA HIS A 55 -2.59 0.45 -9.25
C HIS A 55 -2.40 -0.08 -7.83
N ARG A 56 -2.42 -1.39 -7.70
CA ARG A 56 -2.28 -2.09 -6.42
C ARG A 56 -1.21 -3.15 -6.51
N ARG A 57 -0.31 -3.16 -5.55
CA ARG A 57 0.77 -4.13 -5.51
C ARG A 57 0.98 -4.62 -4.08
N VAL A 58 1.07 -5.93 -3.91
CA VAL A 58 1.35 -6.56 -2.62
C VAL A 58 2.59 -7.45 -2.75
N VAL A 59 3.55 -7.24 -1.86
CA VAL A 59 4.80 -7.99 -1.83
C VAL A 59 4.96 -8.66 -0.48
N HIS A 60 5.25 -9.95 -0.47
CA HIS A 60 5.54 -10.70 0.75
C HIS A 60 6.95 -10.40 1.27
N HIS A 61 7.18 -10.73 2.53
CA HIS A 61 8.47 -10.49 3.22
C HIS A 61 9.67 -11.18 2.56
N ASN A 62 9.43 -12.19 1.73
CA ASN A 62 10.48 -12.87 0.96
C ASN A 62 10.76 -12.20 -0.39
N GLY A 63 10.13 -11.05 -0.68
CA GLY A 63 10.26 -10.33 -1.94
C GLY A 63 9.35 -10.83 -3.05
N LYS A 64 8.55 -11.84 -2.80
CA LYS A 64 7.64 -12.39 -3.80
C LYS A 64 6.42 -11.49 -3.97
N VAL A 65 6.15 -11.07 -5.19
CA VAL A 65 4.93 -10.33 -5.53
C VAL A 65 3.76 -11.29 -5.57
N VAL A 66 2.75 -11.06 -4.74
CA VAL A 66 1.57 -11.93 -4.65
C VAL A 66 0.34 -11.30 -5.25
N ALA A 67 0.33 -10.00 -5.44
CA ALA A 67 -0.75 -9.30 -6.12
C ALA A 67 -0.17 -8.10 -6.85
N ASP A 68 -0.56 -7.94 -8.11
CA ASP A 68 -0.21 -6.79 -8.92
C ASP A 68 -1.40 -6.53 -9.82
N GLU A 69 -2.25 -5.59 -9.41
CA GLU A 69 -3.48 -5.28 -10.12
C GLU A 69 -3.48 -3.84 -10.59
N ARG A 70 -3.95 -3.66 -11.80
CA ARG A 70 -4.08 -2.33 -12.39
C ARG A 70 -5.47 -2.19 -12.96
N GLU A 71 -6.22 -1.22 -12.44
CA GLU A 71 -7.54 -0.90 -12.95
C GLU A 71 -7.52 0.49 -13.57
N GLN A 72 -8.17 0.60 -14.71
CA GLN A 72 -8.41 1.90 -15.32
C GLN A 72 -9.82 2.34 -14.97
N GLY A 73 -9.91 3.49 -14.30
CA GLY A 73 -11.17 4.13 -14.02
C GLY A 73 -11.72 4.83 -15.26
N GLY A 74 -12.93 4.78 -15.44
CA GLY A 74 -13.59 5.57 -16.41
C GLY A 74 -14.13 5.14 -17.58
#